data_10afa4f131a1454258957a4f0e9d6b37
#
_entry.id   10afa4f131a1454258957a4f0e9d6b37
#
_cell.length_a   1.000
_cell.length_b   1.000
_cell.length_c   1.000
_cell.angle_alpha   90.00
_cell.angle_beta   90.00
_cell.angle_gamma   90.00
#
_symmetry.space_group_name_H-M   'P 1'
#
loop_
_entity.id
_entity.type
_entity.pdbx_description
1 polymer ?
#
loop_
_entity_poly.entity_id
_entity_poly.type
_entity_poly.pdbx_seq_one_letter_code
_entity_poly.pdbx_strand_id
1 'polypeptide(L)'
;LVNGGSASASEIVSGALQDHKRAIIVGQNTFGKGSVQVVLPITKDEAIKLTIARYYLPSGRTIQAVGVKPDIEVLPGEVKTRVNEFALKEADLKKHLEEELEKVDDKKESKKTKKEDNKISKLLITNEMLTKDMQLKAASDISKALIITKGK
;
A
#
# COMPACT_ATOMS: atom_id res chain seq x y z
N LEU A 1 0.41 -4.61 -3.72
CA LEU A 1 0.73 -5.04 -2.35
C LEU A 1 0.47 -6.52 -2.19
N VAL A 2 1.38 -7.23 -1.50
CA VAL A 2 1.27 -8.66 -1.17
C VAL A 2 1.70 -8.91 0.28
N ASN A 3 1.18 -9.97 0.88
CA ASN A 3 1.56 -10.42 2.22
C ASN A 3 1.40 -11.94 2.36
N GLY A 4 1.67 -12.48 3.54
CA GLY A 4 1.54 -13.92 3.82
C GLY A 4 0.12 -14.50 3.63
N GLY A 5 -0.93 -13.67 3.57
CA GLY A 5 -2.29 -14.06 3.23
C GLY A 5 -2.58 -14.08 1.72
N SER A 6 -1.68 -13.54 0.90
CA SER A 6 -1.81 -13.58 -0.57
C SER A 6 -1.48 -14.99 -1.05
N ALA A 7 -2.45 -15.67 -1.65
CA ALA A 7 -2.31 -17.08 -2.02
C ALA A 7 -2.94 -17.40 -3.38
N SER A 8 -2.48 -18.48 -4.03
CA SER A 8 -3.07 -19.08 -5.23
C SER A 8 -3.18 -18.07 -6.40
N ALA A 9 -4.38 -17.69 -6.84
CA ALA A 9 -4.59 -16.78 -7.97
C ALA A 9 -3.88 -15.43 -7.80
N SER A 10 -3.84 -14.87 -6.60
CA SER A 10 -3.13 -13.63 -6.33
C SER A 10 -1.62 -13.76 -6.52
N GLU A 11 -1.07 -14.95 -6.23
CA GLU A 11 0.36 -15.25 -6.47
C GLU A 11 0.66 -15.41 -7.96
N ILE A 12 -0.25 -16.02 -8.71
CA ILE A 12 -0.14 -16.14 -10.17
C ILE A 12 -0.10 -14.76 -10.81
N VAL A 13 -1.05 -13.89 -10.43
CA VAL A 13 -1.12 -12.52 -10.98
C VAL A 13 0.11 -11.70 -10.58
N SER A 14 0.44 -11.66 -9.30
CA SER A 14 1.59 -10.86 -8.82
C SER A 14 2.91 -11.36 -9.39
N GLY A 15 3.11 -12.67 -9.42
CA GLY A 15 4.33 -13.28 -9.97
C GLY A 15 4.48 -13.08 -11.48
N ALA A 16 3.37 -13.17 -12.24
CA ALA A 16 3.39 -12.91 -13.67
C ALA A 16 3.71 -11.44 -13.98
N LEU A 17 3.11 -10.50 -13.23
CA LEU A 17 3.40 -9.07 -13.37
C LEU A 17 4.87 -8.75 -13.02
N GLN A 18 5.41 -9.41 -12.00
CA GLN A 18 6.81 -9.28 -11.59
C GLN A 18 7.76 -9.80 -12.69
N ASP A 19 7.53 -11.02 -13.19
CA ASP A 19 8.38 -11.64 -14.21
C ASP A 19 8.40 -10.82 -15.51
N HIS A 20 7.25 -10.26 -15.90
CA HIS A 20 7.13 -9.37 -17.06
C HIS A 20 7.56 -7.92 -16.78
N LYS A 21 8.03 -7.60 -15.57
CA LYS A 21 8.43 -6.24 -15.16
C LYS A 21 7.33 -5.18 -15.41
N ARG A 22 6.07 -5.58 -15.29
CA ARG A 22 4.90 -4.71 -15.46
C ARG A 22 4.42 -4.07 -14.18
N ALA A 23 4.84 -4.61 -13.03
CA ALA A 23 4.56 -4.06 -11.71
C ALA A 23 5.75 -4.28 -10.77
N ILE A 24 5.85 -3.44 -9.76
CA ILE A 24 6.72 -3.63 -8.59
C ILE A 24 5.89 -4.28 -7.50
N ILE A 25 6.34 -5.41 -6.99
CA ILE A 25 5.68 -6.14 -5.91
C ILE A 25 6.22 -5.66 -4.57
N VAL A 26 5.34 -5.14 -3.72
CA VAL A 26 5.70 -4.53 -2.44
C VAL A 26 4.99 -5.26 -1.30
N GLY A 27 5.66 -5.46 -0.17
CA GLY A 27 5.09 -6.06 1.02
C GLY A 27 5.90 -7.20 1.59
N GLN A 28 5.28 -8.36 1.81
CA GLN A 28 5.93 -9.54 2.37
C GLN A 28 5.81 -10.73 1.43
N ASN A 29 6.63 -11.75 1.68
CA ASN A 29 6.52 -13.01 0.94
C ASN A 29 5.11 -13.58 1.00
N THR A 30 4.62 -14.12 -0.11
CA THR A 30 3.28 -14.67 -0.20
C THR A 30 3.19 -16.10 0.36
N PHE A 31 2.01 -16.67 0.40
CA PHE A 31 1.73 -17.95 1.07
C PHE A 31 2.44 -19.14 0.43
N GLY A 32 2.49 -19.21 -0.90
CA GLY A 32 3.15 -20.33 -1.62
C GLY A 32 2.22 -21.46 -2.00
N LYS A 33 0.97 -21.17 -2.46
CA LYS A 33 0.06 -22.18 -2.98
C LYS A 33 0.08 -22.23 -4.51
N GLY A 34 0.97 -23.04 -5.06
CA GLY A 34 1.15 -23.22 -6.50
C GLY A 34 0.56 -24.51 -7.07
N SER A 35 -0.31 -25.22 -6.33
CA SER A 35 -0.91 -26.49 -6.76
C SER A 35 -2.36 -26.33 -7.19
N VAL A 36 -2.74 -27.07 -8.22
CA VAL A 36 -4.13 -27.26 -8.65
C VAL A 36 -4.66 -28.54 -8.01
N GLN A 37 -5.78 -28.44 -7.32
CA GLN A 37 -6.42 -29.55 -6.64
C GLN A 37 -7.86 -29.73 -7.13
N VAL A 38 -8.25 -30.97 -7.29
CA VAL A 38 -9.65 -31.38 -7.55
C VAL A 38 -10.19 -32.17 -6.38
N VAL A 39 -11.47 -32.04 -6.14
CA VAL A 39 -12.21 -32.82 -5.16
C VAL A 39 -13.09 -33.80 -5.97
N LEU A 40 -12.82 -35.10 -5.82
CA LEU A 40 -13.56 -36.16 -6.48
C LEU A 40 -14.47 -36.84 -5.43
N PRO A 41 -15.78 -36.74 -5.54
CA PRO A 41 -16.70 -37.49 -4.67
C PRO A 41 -16.55 -38.97 -4.92
N ILE A 42 -16.47 -39.77 -3.85
CA ILE A 42 -16.46 -41.25 -3.90
C ILE A 42 -17.82 -41.77 -3.53
N THR A 43 -18.39 -41.27 -2.47
CA THR A 43 -19.72 -41.55 -1.97
C THR A 43 -20.51 -40.27 -1.78
N LYS A 44 -21.73 -40.36 -1.24
CA LYS A 44 -22.53 -39.14 -0.92
C LYS A 44 -21.88 -38.26 0.16
N ASP A 45 -21.10 -38.88 1.05
CA ASP A 45 -20.57 -38.24 2.24
C ASP A 45 -19.03 -38.17 2.25
N GLU A 46 -18.36 -38.77 1.25
CA GLU A 46 -16.90 -38.86 1.19
C GLU A 46 -16.35 -38.37 -0.14
N ALA A 47 -15.22 -37.67 -0.09
CA ALA A 47 -14.52 -37.18 -1.27
C ALA A 47 -13.01 -37.26 -1.10
N ILE A 48 -12.28 -37.49 -2.19
CA ILE A 48 -10.82 -37.39 -2.23
C ILE A 48 -10.42 -36.07 -2.85
N LYS A 49 -9.47 -35.40 -2.19
CA LYS A 49 -8.82 -34.20 -2.71
C LYS A 49 -7.45 -34.55 -3.26
N LEU A 50 -7.29 -34.43 -4.58
CA LEU A 50 -6.07 -34.78 -5.29
C LEU A 50 -5.41 -33.56 -5.90
N THR A 51 -4.08 -33.49 -5.81
CA THR A 51 -3.27 -32.52 -6.56
C THR A 51 -3.01 -33.06 -7.95
N ILE A 52 -3.47 -32.35 -8.99
CA ILE A 52 -3.38 -32.79 -10.38
C ILE A 52 -2.38 -32.00 -11.22
N ALA A 53 -2.02 -30.79 -10.80
CA ALA A 53 -1.09 -29.93 -11.53
C ALA A 53 -0.39 -28.93 -10.60
N ARG A 54 0.63 -28.26 -11.11
CA ARG A 54 1.31 -27.13 -10.48
C ARG A 54 1.34 -25.95 -11.43
N TYR A 55 1.25 -24.75 -10.87
CA TYR A 55 1.47 -23.50 -11.61
C TYR A 55 2.94 -23.19 -11.70
N TYR A 56 3.35 -22.71 -12.86
CA TYR A 56 4.65 -22.12 -13.10
C TYR A 56 4.45 -20.69 -13.59
N LEU A 57 5.28 -19.78 -13.10
CA LEU A 57 5.29 -18.40 -13.54
C LEU A 57 5.95 -18.29 -14.94
N PRO A 58 5.80 -17.16 -15.65
CA PRO A 58 6.38 -16.98 -16.99
C PRO A 58 7.88 -17.26 -17.08
N SER A 59 8.63 -16.99 -16.00
CA SER A 59 10.06 -17.32 -15.89
C SER A 59 10.37 -18.81 -15.69
N GLY A 60 9.35 -19.67 -15.56
CA GLY A 60 9.50 -21.10 -15.28
C GLY A 60 9.64 -21.44 -13.78
N ARG A 61 9.70 -20.44 -12.87
CA ARG A 61 9.81 -20.67 -11.42
C ARG A 61 8.47 -21.16 -10.85
N THR A 62 8.55 -22.02 -9.83
CA THR A 62 7.37 -22.45 -9.08
C THR A 62 7.07 -21.50 -7.93
N ILE A 63 5.79 -21.35 -7.59
CA ILE A 63 5.33 -20.66 -6.37
C ILE A 63 5.04 -21.64 -5.24
N GLN A 64 4.98 -22.96 -5.53
CA GLN A 64 4.65 -23.98 -4.53
C GLN A 64 5.67 -24.01 -3.39
N ALA A 65 5.21 -23.80 -2.17
CA ALA A 65 5.98 -23.74 -0.92
C ALA A 65 7.04 -22.61 -0.83
N VAL A 66 7.16 -21.79 -1.86
CA VAL A 66 8.13 -20.67 -1.92
C VAL A 66 7.43 -19.32 -1.86
N GLY A 67 6.29 -19.20 -2.54
CA GLY A 67 5.57 -17.94 -2.72
C GLY A 67 6.23 -17.01 -3.74
N VAL A 68 5.69 -15.80 -3.80
CA VAL A 68 6.26 -14.69 -4.56
C VAL A 68 6.98 -13.78 -3.58
N LYS A 69 8.30 -13.66 -3.73
CA LYS A 69 9.10 -12.73 -2.94
C LYS A 69 8.87 -11.30 -3.48
N PRO A 70 8.54 -10.33 -2.64
CA PRO A 70 8.37 -8.96 -3.10
C PRO A 70 9.70 -8.36 -3.60
N ASP A 71 9.61 -7.42 -4.54
CA ASP A 71 10.77 -6.64 -5.00
C ASP A 71 11.24 -5.67 -3.92
N ILE A 72 10.28 -5.15 -3.14
CA ILE A 72 10.53 -4.27 -2.00
C ILE A 72 9.81 -4.85 -0.78
N GLU A 73 10.61 -5.33 0.17
CA GLU A 73 10.08 -5.87 1.41
C GLU A 73 9.70 -4.74 2.37
N VAL A 74 8.45 -4.77 2.83
CA VAL A 74 7.91 -3.82 3.82
C VAL A 74 7.15 -4.60 4.87
N LEU A 75 7.60 -4.50 6.11
CA LEU A 75 6.94 -5.13 7.25
C LEU A 75 5.62 -4.40 7.59
N PRO A 76 4.61 -5.12 8.10
CA PRO A 76 3.40 -4.49 8.59
C PRO A 76 3.72 -3.64 9.82
N GLY A 77 3.02 -2.52 9.96
CA GLY A 77 3.22 -1.62 11.09
C GLY A 77 2.50 -0.29 10.91
N GLU A 78 2.56 0.51 11.94
CA GLU A 78 2.04 1.88 11.96
C GLU A 78 3.18 2.90 11.88
N VAL A 79 2.94 3.99 11.19
CA VAL A 79 3.89 5.11 11.13
C VAL A 79 3.70 5.98 12.37
N LYS A 80 4.62 5.87 13.33
CA LYS A 80 4.64 6.78 14.49
C LYS A 80 5.27 8.12 14.07
N THR A 81 4.44 9.13 13.89
CA THR A 81 4.92 10.49 13.66
C THR A 81 5.36 11.07 15.00
N ARG A 82 6.65 11.26 15.21
CA ARG A 82 7.15 12.07 16.33
C ARG A 82 6.99 13.54 15.91
N VAL A 83 6.03 14.21 16.51
CA VAL A 83 5.96 15.69 16.43
C VAL A 83 7.12 16.20 17.28
N ASN A 84 8.08 16.82 16.64
CA ASN A 84 9.14 17.52 17.38
C ASN A 84 8.60 18.90 17.77
N GLU A 85 8.07 18.99 18.98
CA GLU A 85 7.48 20.23 19.51
C GLU A 85 8.48 21.42 19.56
N PHE A 86 9.77 21.12 19.43
CA PHE A 86 10.84 22.11 19.41
C PHE A 86 11.36 22.46 18.01
N ALA A 87 10.74 21.93 16.95
CA ALA A 87 11.12 22.28 15.58
C ALA A 87 10.50 23.63 15.18
N LEU A 88 11.11 24.71 15.63
CA LEU A 88 10.82 26.07 15.13
C LEU A 88 11.17 26.14 13.64
N LYS A 89 10.18 26.42 12.81
CA LYS A 89 10.37 26.69 11.39
C LYS A 89 10.57 28.18 11.19
N GLU A 90 11.37 28.57 10.19
CA GLU A 90 11.57 29.96 9.81
C GLU A 90 10.23 30.72 9.58
N ALA A 91 9.22 30.01 9.05
CA ALA A 91 7.88 30.55 8.88
C ALA A 91 7.17 30.90 10.21
N ASP A 92 7.43 30.13 11.27
CA ASP A 92 6.85 30.37 12.59
C ASP A 92 7.54 31.55 13.29
N LEU A 93 8.85 31.74 13.04
CA LEU A 93 9.61 32.90 13.49
C LEU A 93 9.16 34.19 12.81
N LYS A 94 8.91 34.15 11.49
CA LYS A 94 8.36 35.29 10.75
C LYS A 94 6.96 35.66 11.24
N LYS A 95 6.10 34.67 11.45
CA LYS A 95 4.75 34.90 11.94
C LYS A 95 4.73 35.52 13.34
N HIS A 96 5.65 35.12 14.20
CA HIS A 96 5.80 35.73 15.54
C HIS A 96 6.25 37.19 15.47
N LEU A 97 7.17 37.52 14.55
CA LEU A 97 7.60 38.87 14.28
C LEU A 97 6.48 39.73 13.67
N GLU A 98 5.71 39.20 12.75
CA GLU A 98 4.55 39.85 12.13
C GLU A 98 3.42 40.07 13.14
N GLU A 99 3.12 39.09 14.00
CA GLU A 99 2.11 39.19 15.08
C GLU A 99 2.54 40.23 16.18
N GLU A 100 3.83 40.44 16.40
CA GLU A 100 4.31 41.51 17.28
C GLU A 100 4.21 42.91 16.63
N LEU A 101 4.31 42.95 15.29
CA LEU A 101 4.15 44.21 14.54
C LEU A 101 2.64 44.54 14.30
N GLU A 102 1.79 43.53 14.10
CA GLU A 102 0.34 43.73 13.86
C GLU A 102 -0.48 44.02 15.14
N LYS A 103 0.07 43.85 16.33
CA LYS A 103 -0.57 44.29 17.56
C LYS A 103 -0.75 45.83 17.64
N VAL A 104 -0.32 46.55 16.62
CA VAL A 104 -0.45 48.00 16.48
C VAL A 104 -1.64 48.42 15.59
N ASP A 105 -2.20 47.52 14.75
CA ASP A 105 -3.33 47.86 13.86
C ASP A 105 -4.45 46.79 13.82
N ASP A 106 -5.67 47.29 14.04
CA ASP A 106 -6.95 46.60 14.24
C ASP A 106 -7.49 45.79 13.05
N LYS A 107 -8.13 44.65 13.40
CA LYS A 107 -9.30 43.94 12.82
C LYS A 107 -9.49 43.90 11.32
N LYS A 108 -9.51 42.65 10.80
CA LYS A 108 -10.61 42.16 9.90
C LYS A 108 -10.73 40.65 9.87
N GLU A 109 -11.98 40.21 10.10
CA GLU A 109 -12.45 38.80 9.96
C GLU A 109 -12.40 38.32 8.53
N SER A 110 -12.06 37.05 8.32
CA SER A 110 -12.42 36.34 7.10
C SER A 110 -12.99 34.95 7.38
N LYS A 111 -14.22 34.78 6.90
CA LYS A 111 -15.06 33.57 6.97
C LYS A 111 -14.46 32.43 6.18
N LYS A 112 -14.40 31.24 6.78
CA LYS A 112 -14.15 29.97 6.10
C LYS A 112 -15.44 29.46 5.45
N THR A 113 -15.44 29.34 4.14
CA THR A 113 -16.45 28.57 3.38
C THR A 113 -16.12 27.09 3.40
N LYS A 114 -16.98 26.30 4.01
CA LYS A 114 -17.01 24.83 3.85
C LYS A 114 -17.70 24.53 2.52
N LYS A 115 -17.02 23.81 1.61
CA LYS A 115 -17.67 23.15 0.47
C LYS A 115 -17.81 21.66 0.76
N GLU A 116 -19.03 21.20 0.61
CA GLU A 116 -19.41 19.78 0.64
C GLU A 116 -18.89 19.09 -0.63
N ASP A 117 -18.01 18.11 -0.47
CA ASP A 117 -17.71 17.10 -1.49
C ASP A 117 -17.90 15.73 -0.86
N ASN A 118 -19.13 15.24 -0.88
CA ASN A 118 -19.53 14.08 -0.08
C ASN A 118 -19.94 12.87 -0.93
N LYS A 119 -19.19 12.50 -1.99
CA LYS A 119 -19.43 11.21 -2.67
C LYS A 119 -18.20 10.52 -3.28
N ILE A 120 -17.08 11.19 -3.43
CA ILE A 120 -15.83 10.62 -4.01
C ILE A 120 -14.86 10.17 -2.91
N SER A 121 -15.08 10.60 -1.67
CA SER A 121 -14.16 10.38 -0.54
C SER A 121 -14.00 8.92 -0.07
N LYS A 122 -14.89 8.00 -0.46
CA LYS A 122 -14.82 6.58 -0.07
C LYS A 122 -13.76 5.77 -0.82
N LEU A 123 -13.25 6.27 -1.94
CA LEU A 123 -12.24 5.60 -2.80
C LEU A 123 -10.85 6.23 -2.70
N LEU A 124 -10.70 7.33 -1.98
CA LEU A 124 -9.41 8.02 -1.86
C LEU A 124 -8.63 7.49 -0.66
N ILE A 125 -7.36 7.20 -0.88
CA ILE A 125 -6.40 6.89 0.19
C ILE A 125 -6.23 8.13 1.05
N THR A 126 -6.65 8.06 2.31
CA THR A 126 -6.54 9.18 3.27
C THR A 126 -5.20 9.15 3.99
N ASN A 127 -4.77 10.30 4.51
CA ASN A 127 -3.55 10.37 5.33
C ASN A 127 -3.64 9.48 6.59
N GLU A 128 -4.84 9.31 7.14
CA GLU A 128 -5.06 8.42 8.27
C GLU A 128 -4.81 6.94 7.91
N MET A 129 -5.23 6.50 6.72
CA MET A 129 -4.93 5.15 6.23
C MET A 129 -3.41 4.95 6.03
N LEU A 130 -2.72 5.95 5.50
CA LEU A 130 -1.27 5.91 5.30
C LEU A 130 -0.47 5.88 6.60
N THR A 131 -0.98 6.47 7.69
CA THR A 131 -0.32 6.42 9.00
C THR A 131 -0.56 5.10 9.72
N LYS A 132 -1.71 4.47 9.51
CA LYS A 132 -2.08 3.18 10.11
C LYS A 132 -1.48 1.97 9.38
N ASP A 133 -1.10 2.12 8.11
CA ASP A 133 -0.58 1.03 7.28
C ASP A 133 0.72 1.45 6.58
N MET A 134 1.84 0.97 7.12
CA MET A 134 3.18 1.24 6.60
C MET A 134 3.38 0.65 5.19
N GLN A 135 2.77 -0.50 4.89
CA GLN A 135 2.87 -1.12 3.57
C GLN A 135 2.14 -0.28 2.52
N LEU A 136 0.93 0.19 2.85
CA LEU A 136 0.16 1.08 1.98
C LEU A 136 0.89 2.41 1.76
N LYS A 137 1.50 2.96 2.83
CA LYS A 137 2.31 4.18 2.72
C LYS A 137 3.49 4.00 1.78
N ALA A 138 4.27 2.94 1.98
CA ALA A 138 5.43 2.64 1.13
C ALA A 138 5.03 2.48 -0.34
N ALA A 139 3.96 1.73 -0.63
CA ALA A 139 3.46 1.56 -2.00
C ALA A 139 3.01 2.89 -2.62
N SER A 140 2.35 3.76 -1.84
CA SER A 140 1.94 5.09 -2.30
C SER A 140 3.16 5.96 -2.63
N ASP A 141 4.18 5.96 -1.77
CA ASP A 141 5.40 6.75 -1.98
C ASP A 141 6.20 6.25 -3.20
N ILE A 142 6.32 4.94 -3.39
CA ILE A 142 6.93 4.33 -4.57
C ILE A 142 6.16 4.73 -5.84
N SER A 143 4.82 4.66 -5.81
CA SER A 143 3.99 5.06 -6.95
C SER A 143 4.17 6.53 -7.32
N LYS A 144 4.24 7.43 -6.33
CA LYS A 144 4.52 8.85 -6.54
C LYS A 144 5.91 9.06 -7.15
N ALA A 145 6.93 8.36 -6.64
CA ALA A 145 8.29 8.44 -7.19
C ALA A 145 8.33 8.01 -8.65
N LEU A 146 7.63 6.92 -9.02
CA LEU A 146 7.55 6.45 -10.39
C LEU A 146 6.84 7.44 -11.33
N ILE A 147 5.79 8.12 -10.84
CA ILE A 147 5.07 9.15 -11.61
C ILE A 147 6.00 10.35 -11.87
N ILE A 148 6.72 10.81 -10.85
CA ILE A 148 7.64 11.95 -10.96
C ILE A 148 8.78 11.63 -11.93
N THR A 149 9.32 10.41 -11.89
CA THR A 149 10.45 10.01 -12.75
C THR A 149 10.04 9.72 -14.19
N LYS A 150 8.81 9.23 -14.43
CA LYS A 150 8.28 8.95 -15.79
C LYS A 150 7.64 10.16 -16.45
N GLY A 151 7.30 11.17 -15.70
CA GLY A 151 6.70 12.44 -16.19
C GLY A 151 7.72 13.41 -16.79
N LYS A 152 8.95 12.96 -16.96
CA LYS A 152 10.01 13.60 -17.75
C LYS A 152 10.21 12.75 -19.00
#